data_90fc85b3b88aced12f8adbec560b4506
#
_entry.id   90fc85b3b88aced12f8adbec560b4506
#
_cell.length_a   1.000
_cell.length_b   1.000
_cell.length_c   1.000
_cell.angle_alpha   90.00
_cell.angle_beta   90.00
_cell.angle_gamma   90.00
#
_symmetry.space_group_name_H-M   'P 1'
#
loop_
_entity.id
_entity.type
_entity.pdbx_description
1 polymer ?
#
loop_
_entity_poly.entity_id
_entity_poly.type
_entity_poly.pdbx_seq_one_letter_code
_entity_poly.pdbx_strand_id
1 'polypeptide(L)'
;MASEADTRANYIDPALRAADWQPSNIIREHYFTDGRKMAGGVRGRRCFVDYLLHKDNRYLAVVEAKKESEHPTKGLQQAIDYANKLRVRFVYSSNGKQTYEFDLETGKGDYIEFYPTPADLEKRYAGETTDLSQELRNIPFHLEGAMQPRYYQELAVHAATDAIGQGKSRILLTLATGTGKTFIAFQIVHKVFQTRWNRDNPGSRRPRVLFLADRNILADQAINTFNPYEKDLIKINGEEVRKRNGVVPTNAHIFFAIYQAIAERENIDGYYKAYPKDFFDLVLIDECHRGAANEAGSWRAILDHFSSAVHLGLTATPKRTDNVDTYEYFGQPAYVYSLKDGINDGFLTPYRVRRVRTNLDELVLTNNDVIVEGESGQDLYQVEDYDRKIIVDERTELVAKAILQNINPLEKTIVFCENQNHALTMRDMINKYKAVKDPHYCVRVTSDEGKVGRELLEKFQDNDKDIPTIITSSQMLTTGVDARNVRNVVLDRTIGSMVEFKQIVGRGTRVFDGKDYFTIVDFRGATNNFYDEEWDGEPEAPEPGGTREPTPPPYTPEPPEGGDGPEPEPGEPRPRLKVKLGKNRELKVIDIETRYIDENGKPLTIQEFVERLIQQL
;
A
#
# COMPACT_ATOMS: atom_id res chain seq x y z
N MET A 1 -39.63 -25.83 -8.69
CA MET A 1 -39.44 -24.69 -7.76
C MET A 1 -38.76 -23.57 -8.53
N ALA A 2 -39.28 -22.37 -8.42
CA ALA A 2 -38.68 -21.22 -9.08
C ALA A 2 -37.25 -21.00 -8.59
N SER A 3 -36.33 -20.75 -9.52
CA SER A 3 -34.94 -20.43 -9.22
C SER A 3 -34.79 -18.96 -8.75
N GLU A 4 -33.64 -18.57 -8.22
CA GLU A 4 -33.38 -17.15 -7.94
C GLU A 4 -33.47 -16.29 -9.21
N ALA A 5 -33.07 -16.82 -10.37
CA ALA A 5 -33.23 -16.15 -11.65
C ALA A 5 -34.72 -15.91 -12.01
N ASP A 6 -35.58 -16.89 -11.71
CA ASP A 6 -37.03 -16.73 -11.91
C ASP A 6 -37.61 -15.67 -10.95
N THR A 7 -37.13 -15.65 -9.70
CA THR A 7 -37.54 -14.62 -8.71
C THR A 7 -37.16 -13.23 -9.19
N ARG A 8 -35.94 -13.08 -9.71
CA ARG A 8 -35.48 -11.80 -10.27
C ARG A 8 -36.32 -11.35 -11.43
N ALA A 9 -36.52 -12.21 -12.43
CA ALA A 9 -37.22 -11.87 -13.66
C ALA A 9 -38.73 -11.60 -13.46
N ASN A 10 -39.38 -12.41 -12.63
CA ASN A 10 -40.84 -12.38 -12.50
C ASN A 10 -41.35 -11.42 -11.42
N TYR A 11 -40.52 -11.09 -10.41
CA TYR A 11 -41.01 -10.30 -9.27
C TYR A 11 -40.15 -9.05 -9.04
N ILE A 12 -38.79 -9.18 -8.91
CA ILE A 12 -37.95 -8.05 -8.53
C ILE A 12 -37.84 -7.04 -9.67
N ASP A 13 -37.56 -7.49 -10.89
CA ASP A 13 -37.49 -6.62 -12.06
C ASP A 13 -38.74 -5.80 -12.31
N PRO A 14 -39.95 -6.41 -12.30
CA PRO A 14 -41.19 -5.64 -12.42
C PRO A 14 -41.40 -4.65 -11.27
N ALA A 15 -41.08 -5.04 -10.03
CA ALA A 15 -41.21 -4.18 -8.87
C ALA A 15 -40.28 -2.96 -8.90
N LEU A 16 -39.04 -3.15 -9.32
CA LEU A 16 -38.08 -2.03 -9.51
C LEU A 16 -38.54 -1.10 -10.63
N ARG A 17 -39.08 -1.62 -11.75
CA ARG A 17 -39.64 -0.78 -12.82
C ARG A 17 -40.86 0.00 -12.35
N ALA A 18 -41.73 -0.62 -11.55
CA ALA A 18 -42.89 0.05 -10.98
C ALA A 18 -42.51 1.18 -10.01
N ALA A 19 -41.31 1.09 -9.41
CA ALA A 19 -40.69 2.13 -8.58
C ALA A 19 -39.81 3.11 -9.39
N ASP A 20 -40.02 3.21 -10.70
CA ASP A 20 -39.34 4.15 -11.62
C ASP A 20 -37.82 3.93 -11.78
N TRP A 21 -37.29 2.73 -11.44
CA TRP A 21 -35.92 2.37 -11.72
C TRP A 21 -35.75 2.03 -13.19
N GLN A 22 -35.01 2.90 -13.92
CA GLN A 22 -34.71 2.66 -15.33
C GLN A 22 -33.60 1.61 -15.48
N PRO A 23 -33.55 0.85 -16.59
CA PRO A 23 -32.48 -0.13 -16.83
C PRO A 23 -31.06 0.47 -16.75
N SER A 24 -30.92 1.74 -17.09
CA SER A 24 -29.64 2.49 -16.99
C SER A 24 -29.22 2.78 -15.55
N ASN A 25 -30.09 2.62 -14.58
CA ASN A 25 -29.84 2.85 -13.15
C ASN A 25 -29.69 1.52 -12.37
N ILE A 26 -29.67 0.40 -13.07
CA ILE A 26 -29.59 -0.93 -12.48
C ILE A 26 -28.41 -1.69 -13.08
N ILE A 27 -27.41 -1.98 -12.26
CA ILE A 27 -26.32 -2.91 -12.63
C ILE A 27 -26.70 -4.28 -12.05
N ARG A 28 -26.80 -5.29 -12.93
CA ARG A 28 -27.17 -6.65 -12.54
C ARG A 28 -25.93 -7.53 -12.48
N GLU A 29 -25.92 -8.47 -11.52
CA GLU A 29 -24.84 -9.44 -11.36
C GLU A 29 -23.46 -8.77 -11.39
N HIS A 30 -23.35 -7.66 -10.66
CA HIS A 30 -22.12 -6.85 -10.63
C HIS A 30 -21.05 -7.55 -9.82
N TYR A 31 -20.04 -8.06 -10.52
CA TYR A 31 -18.82 -8.59 -9.91
C TYR A 31 -17.87 -7.45 -9.57
N PHE A 32 -17.51 -7.31 -8.31
CA PHE A 32 -16.63 -6.22 -7.87
C PHE A 32 -15.33 -6.71 -7.21
N THR A 33 -15.20 -8.04 -6.95
CA THR A 33 -13.94 -8.63 -6.49
C THR A 33 -13.51 -9.78 -7.39
N ASP A 34 -12.20 -10.04 -7.45
CA ASP A 34 -11.63 -11.18 -8.19
C ASP A 34 -11.60 -12.47 -7.35
N GLY A 35 -11.87 -12.37 -6.04
CA GLY A 35 -11.67 -13.44 -5.06
C GLY A 35 -10.19 -13.66 -4.73
N ARG A 36 -9.92 -13.99 -3.46
CA ARG A 36 -8.56 -14.22 -2.95
C ARG A 36 -7.84 -15.27 -3.80
N LYS A 37 -6.58 -15.01 -4.13
CA LYS A 37 -5.70 -16.02 -4.75
C LYS A 37 -5.32 -17.08 -3.72
N MET A 38 -5.44 -18.35 -4.09
CA MET A 38 -5.05 -19.51 -3.31
C MET A 38 -3.99 -20.33 -4.06
N ALA A 39 -3.31 -21.23 -3.35
CA ALA A 39 -2.30 -22.09 -3.96
C ALA A 39 -2.88 -22.93 -5.12
N GLY A 40 -2.06 -23.15 -6.16
CA GLY A 40 -2.47 -23.91 -7.34
C GLY A 40 -3.31 -23.14 -8.35
N GLY A 41 -3.32 -21.79 -8.31
CA GLY A 41 -4.04 -20.94 -9.26
C GLY A 41 -5.54 -20.85 -8.97
N VAL A 42 -6.03 -21.44 -7.90
CA VAL A 42 -7.43 -21.38 -7.49
C VAL A 42 -7.75 -19.99 -6.94
N ARG A 43 -8.96 -19.50 -7.19
CA ARG A 43 -9.47 -18.27 -6.60
C ARG A 43 -10.60 -18.56 -5.62
N GLY A 44 -10.64 -17.83 -4.53
CA GLY A 44 -11.75 -17.83 -3.58
C GLY A 44 -13.03 -17.29 -4.20
N ARG A 45 -14.10 -17.31 -3.42
CA ARG A 45 -15.41 -16.83 -3.87
C ARG A 45 -15.31 -15.35 -4.30
N ARG A 46 -15.75 -15.06 -5.51
CA ARG A 46 -15.94 -13.68 -5.99
C ARG A 46 -17.18 -13.09 -5.31
N CYS A 47 -17.08 -11.82 -4.96
CA CYS A 47 -18.25 -11.08 -4.49
C CYS A 47 -18.99 -10.49 -5.69
N PHE A 48 -20.29 -10.74 -5.74
CA PHE A 48 -21.19 -10.12 -6.72
C PHE A 48 -22.51 -9.78 -6.04
N VAL A 49 -23.14 -8.71 -6.47
CA VAL A 49 -24.47 -8.33 -6.03
C VAL A 49 -25.48 -8.65 -7.14
N ASP A 50 -26.66 -9.14 -6.78
CA ASP A 50 -27.70 -9.41 -7.77
C ASP A 50 -28.15 -8.13 -8.47
N TYR A 51 -28.34 -7.05 -7.70
CA TYR A 51 -28.59 -5.72 -8.23
C TYR A 51 -27.86 -4.65 -7.43
N LEU A 52 -27.19 -3.78 -8.14
CA LEU A 52 -26.63 -2.53 -7.61
C LEU A 52 -27.43 -1.38 -8.24
N LEU A 53 -28.21 -0.70 -7.41
CA LEU A 53 -29.02 0.43 -7.82
C LEU A 53 -28.21 1.72 -7.72
N HIS A 54 -28.18 2.49 -8.80
CA HIS A 54 -27.40 3.73 -8.85
C HIS A 54 -28.14 4.85 -9.58
N LYS A 55 -27.76 6.08 -9.31
CA LYS A 55 -28.17 7.26 -10.05
C LYS A 55 -27.05 8.28 -10.05
N ASP A 56 -26.84 8.94 -11.17
CA ASP A 56 -25.84 10.00 -11.34
C ASP A 56 -24.46 9.63 -10.80
N ASN A 57 -23.97 8.43 -11.17
CA ASN A 57 -22.71 7.83 -10.72
C ASN A 57 -22.59 7.65 -9.18
N ARG A 58 -23.70 7.60 -8.47
CA ARG A 58 -23.77 7.25 -7.05
C ARG A 58 -24.47 5.91 -6.87
N TYR A 59 -23.86 4.99 -6.16
CA TYR A 59 -24.53 3.78 -5.68
C TYR A 59 -25.48 4.13 -4.55
N LEU A 60 -26.74 3.72 -4.67
CA LEU A 60 -27.81 4.06 -3.73
C LEU A 60 -28.26 2.87 -2.90
N ALA A 61 -28.33 1.68 -3.51
CA ALA A 61 -28.80 0.49 -2.81
C ALA A 61 -28.24 -0.80 -3.41
N VAL A 62 -28.16 -1.83 -2.57
CA VAL A 62 -27.89 -3.22 -2.94
C VAL A 62 -29.18 -4.01 -2.80
N VAL A 63 -29.52 -4.86 -3.79
CA VAL A 63 -30.64 -5.81 -3.69
C VAL A 63 -30.12 -7.22 -3.87
N GLU A 64 -30.41 -8.10 -2.92
CA GLU A 64 -30.08 -9.53 -2.94
C GLU A 64 -31.38 -10.34 -3.14
N ALA A 65 -31.38 -11.20 -4.14
CA ALA A 65 -32.50 -12.06 -4.47
C ALA A 65 -32.36 -13.44 -3.81
N LYS A 66 -33.47 -14.00 -3.38
CA LYS A 66 -33.57 -15.37 -2.87
C LYS A 66 -34.71 -16.11 -3.57
N LYS A 67 -34.68 -17.44 -3.54
CA LYS A 67 -35.76 -18.25 -4.10
C LYS A 67 -37.06 -17.92 -3.43
N GLU A 68 -38.17 -17.97 -4.20
CA GLU A 68 -39.52 -17.72 -3.70
C GLU A 68 -39.89 -18.54 -2.45
N SER A 69 -39.34 -19.76 -2.33
CA SER A 69 -39.57 -20.66 -1.20
C SER A 69 -38.70 -20.37 0.04
N GLU A 70 -37.79 -19.42 -0.05
CA GLU A 70 -36.90 -19.08 1.05
C GLU A 70 -37.37 -17.84 1.80
N HIS A 71 -36.92 -17.70 3.05
CA HIS A 71 -37.22 -16.50 3.82
C HIS A 71 -36.51 -15.28 3.20
N PRO A 72 -37.19 -14.13 3.04
CA PRO A 72 -36.63 -12.96 2.35
C PRO A 72 -35.34 -12.46 3.00
N THR A 73 -35.19 -12.57 4.31
CA THR A 73 -33.96 -12.12 5.04
C THR A 73 -32.79 -13.09 4.98
N LYS A 74 -32.93 -14.25 4.30
CA LYS A 74 -31.84 -15.22 4.22
C LYS A 74 -30.56 -14.67 3.58
N GLY A 75 -30.71 -13.73 2.64
CA GLY A 75 -29.59 -13.05 1.97
C GLY A 75 -29.14 -11.75 2.64
N LEU A 76 -29.80 -11.35 3.73
CA LEU A 76 -29.60 -10.01 4.31
C LEU A 76 -28.14 -9.77 4.75
N GLN A 77 -27.55 -10.71 5.48
CA GLN A 77 -26.16 -10.54 5.94
C GLN A 77 -25.17 -10.42 4.78
N GLN A 78 -25.33 -11.25 3.75
CA GLN A 78 -24.52 -11.18 2.54
C GLN A 78 -24.67 -9.82 1.85
N ALA A 79 -25.90 -9.33 1.73
CA ALA A 79 -26.16 -8.01 1.14
C ALA A 79 -25.59 -6.86 1.99
N ILE A 80 -25.63 -6.98 3.32
CA ILE A 80 -24.98 -6.05 4.26
C ILE A 80 -23.47 -6.02 4.05
N ASP A 81 -22.83 -7.18 3.94
CA ASP A 81 -21.38 -7.28 3.73
C ASP A 81 -20.98 -6.61 2.40
N TYR A 82 -21.76 -6.81 1.35
CA TYR A 82 -21.53 -6.18 0.05
C TYR A 82 -21.76 -4.66 0.10
N ALA A 83 -22.84 -4.22 0.76
CA ALA A 83 -23.15 -2.81 0.90
C ALA A 83 -22.09 -2.07 1.71
N ASN A 84 -21.55 -2.68 2.76
CA ASN A 84 -20.42 -2.13 3.52
C ASN A 84 -19.17 -1.97 2.64
N LYS A 85 -18.81 -2.97 1.82
CA LYS A 85 -17.69 -2.89 0.89
C LYS A 85 -17.89 -1.79 -0.16
N LEU A 86 -19.10 -1.69 -0.71
CA LEU A 86 -19.47 -0.70 -1.73
C LEU A 86 -19.85 0.67 -1.13
N ARG A 87 -19.82 0.80 0.20
CA ARG A 87 -20.24 2.01 0.93
C ARG A 87 -21.63 2.51 0.53
N VAL A 88 -22.55 1.56 0.44
CA VAL A 88 -23.95 1.81 0.12
C VAL A 88 -24.75 1.71 1.42
N ARG A 89 -25.64 2.66 1.67
CA ARG A 89 -26.43 2.74 2.92
C ARG A 89 -27.61 1.78 2.94
N PHE A 90 -28.35 1.64 1.82
CA PHE A 90 -29.59 0.88 1.79
C PHE A 90 -29.40 -0.52 1.22
N VAL A 91 -29.95 -1.49 1.94
CA VAL A 91 -29.86 -2.91 1.61
C VAL A 91 -31.26 -3.49 1.51
N TYR A 92 -31.51 -4.21 0.43
CA TYR A 92 -32.74 -4.94 0.22
C TYR A 92 -32.46 -6.43 0.08
N SER A 93 -33.25 -7.28 0.75
CA SER A 93 -33.25 -8.72 0.53
C SER A 93 -34.66 -9.18 0.22
N SER A 94 -34.86 -9.88 -0.91
CA SER A 94 -36.18 -10.20 -1.42
C SER A 94 -36.27 -11.62 -1.95
N ASN A 95 -37.39 -12.31 -1.64
CA ASN A 95 -37.78 -13.57 -2.27
C ASN A 95 -38.83 -13.39 -3.37
N GLY A 96 -39.08 -12.15 -3.79
CA GLY A 96 -40.08 -11.80 -4.80
C GLY A 96 -41.50 -11.56 -4.25
N LYS A 97 -41.86 -12.19 -3.15
CA LYS A 97 -43.18 -11.98 -2.47
C LYS A 97 -43.08 -10.96 -1.36
N GLN A 98 -41.96 -10.93 -0.67
CA GLN A 98 -41.68 -10.01 0.41
C GLN A 98 -40.30 -9.42 0.21
N THR A 99 -40.15 -8.16 0.53
CA THR A 99 -38.88 -7.44 0.49
C THR A 99 -38.60 -6.83 1.86
N TYR A 100 -37.42 -7.08 2.37
CA TYR A 100 -36.94 -6.51 3.62
C TYR A 100 -35.91 -5.42 3.29
N GLU A 101 -36.15 -4.21 3.78
CA GLU A 101 -35.20 -3.09 3.72
C GLU A 101 -34.40 -3.04 5.00
N PHE A 102 -33.10 -2.73 4.89
CA PHE A 102 -32.23 -2.44 6.03
C PHE A 102 -31.42 -1.18 5.75
N ASP A 103 -31.42 -0.26 6.69
CA ASP A 103 -30.68 1.00 6.65
C ASP A 103 -29.42 0.86 7.54
N LEU A 104 -28.24 0.81 6.93
CA LEU A 104 -26.96 0.65 7.62
C LEU A 104 -26.60 1.81 8.53
N GLU A 105 -27.08 3.03 8.24
CA GLU A 105 -26.81 4.21 9.07
C GLU A 105 -27.59 4.18 10.38
N THR A 106 -28.85 3.78 10.32
CA THR A 106 -29.71 3.75 11.51
C THR A 106 -29.70 2.40 12.22
N GLY A 107 -29.20 1.34 11.57
CA GLY A 107 -29.23 -0.04 12.06
C GLY A 107 -30.65 -0.62 12.13
N LYS A 108 -31.64 -0.02 11.44
CA LYS A 108 -33.04 -0.44 11.46
C LYS A 108 -33.42 -1.11 10.16
N GLY A 109 -34.30 -2.10 10.24
CA GLY A 109 -34.88 -2.73 9.08
C GLY A 109 -36.36 -3.05 9.27
N ASP A 110 -37.12 -3.10 8.17
CA ASP A 110 -38.52 -3.45 8.13
C ASP A 110 -38.89 -4.04 6.77
N TYR A 111 -40.08 -4.68 6.71
CA TYR A 111 -40.67 -5.11 5.45
C TYR A 111 -41.28 -3.93 4.71
N ILE A 112 -41.02 -3.87 3.40
CA ILE A 112 -41.59 -2.84 2.53
C ILE A 112 -42.53 -3.47 1.51
N GLU A 113 -43.57 -2.75 1.16
CA GLU A 113 -44.53 -3.15 0.14
C GLU A 113 -44.04 -2.78 -1.27
N PHE A 114 -43.37 -1.63 -1.40
CA PHE A 114 -42.84 -1.12 -2.65
C PHE A 114 -41.40 -0.65 -2.47
N TYR A 115 -40.55 -0.85 -3.49
CA TYR A 115 -39.25 -0.23 -3.52
C TYR A 115 -39.36 1.30 -3.55
N PRO A 116 -38.52 2.04 -2.85
CA PRO A 116 -38.46 3.50 -3.00
C PRO A 116 -38.01 3.87 -4.40
N THR A 117 -38.46 5.01 -4.90
CA THR A 117 -37.99 5.55 -6.18
C THR A 117 -36.54 6.03 -6.06
N PRO A 118 -35.79 6.18 -7.20
CA PRO A 118 -34.48 6.82 -7.17
C PRO A 118 -34.49 8.17 -6.44
N ALA A 119 -35.51 8.99 -6.67
CA ALA A 119 -35.65 10.31 -6.05
C ALA A 119 -35.89 10.22 -4.53
N ASP A 120 -36.61 9.21 -4.06
CA ASP A 120 -36.86 9.02 -2.62
C ASP A 120 -35.59 8.56 -1.91
N LEU A 121 -34.78 7.67 -2.51
CA LEU A 121 -33.51 7.31 -1.94
C LEU A 121 -32.54 8.50 -1.91
N GLU A 122 -32.47 9.29 -2.98
CA GLU A 122 -31.66 10.52 -2.97
C GLU A 122 -32.04 11.48 -1.86
N LYS A 123 -33.32 11.67 -1.60
CA LYS A 123 -33.80 12.49 -0.47
C LYS A 123 -33.33 11.95 0.87
N ARG A 124 -33.29 10.61 1.03
CA ARG A 124 -32.81 9.96 2.26
C ARG A 124 -31.30 10.12 2.45
N TYR A 125 -30.54 10.36 1.36
CA TYR A 125 -29.13 10.79 1.35
C TYR A 125 -28.97 12.32 1.41
N ALA A 126 -30.05 13.10 1.50
CA ALA A 126 -29.97 14.55 1.48
C ALA A 126 -29.14 15.10 2.64
N GLY A 127 -28.25 16.04 2.32
CA GLY A 127 -27.25 16.59 3.25
C GLY A 127 -25.86 15.98 3.14
N GLU A 128 -25.70 14.83 2.49
CA GLU A 128 -24.38 14.20 2.27
C GLU A 128 -23.67 14.70 1.01
N THR A 129 -24.39 15.25 0.04
CA THR A 129 -23.86 15.74 -1.24
C THR A 129 -24.15 17.21 -1.47
N THR A 130 -23.20 17.89 -2.11
CA THR A 130 -23.36 19.27 -2.61
C THR A 130 -23.46 19.26 -4.13
N ASP A 131 -23.93 20.35 -4.74
CA ASP A 131 -23.97 20.50 -6.20
C ASP A 131 -22.59 20.27 -6.82
N LEU A 132 -21.53 20.78 -6.18
CA LEU A 132 -20.15 20.58 -6.62
C LEU A 132 -19.72 19.11 -6.51
N SER A 133 -20.10 18.40 -5.43
CA SER A 133 -19.81 16.96 -5.31
C SER A 133 -20.46 16.18 -6.45
N GLN A 134 -21.69 16.54 -6.81
CA GLN A 134 -22.41 15.92 -7.92
C GLN A 134 -21.79 16.22 -9.27
N GLU A 135 -21.38 17.47 -9.50
CA GLU A 135 -20.68 17.88 -10.72
C GLU A 135 -19.37 17.10 -10.87
N LEU A 136 -18.56 17.00 -9.81
CA LEU A 136 -17.31 16.23 -9.81
C LEU A 136 -17.53 14.74 -10.06
N ARG A 137 -18.60 14.14 -9.51
CA ARG A 137 -18.95 12.74 -9.76
C ARG A 137 -19.32 12.48 -11.21
N ASN A 138 -20.05 13.39 -11.84
CA ASN A 138 -20.53 13.25 -13.21
C ASN A 138 -19.41 13.32 -14.26
N ILE A 139 -18.22 13.84 -13.92
CA ILE A 139 -17.06 13.74 -14.81
C ILE A 139 -16.65 12.26 -14.90
N PRO A 140 -16.62 11.67 -16.10
CA PRO A 140 -16.20 10.28 -16.27
C PRO A 140 -14.72 10.10 -15.91
N PHE A 141 -14.34 8.87 -15.56
CA PHE A 141 -12.94 8.51 -15.39
C PHE A 141 -12.21 8.64 -16.74
N HIS A 142 -10.98 9.16 -16.71
CA HIS A 142 -10.11 9.12 -17.86
C HIS A 142 -9.43 7.75 -17.92
N LEU A 143 -9.78 6.96 -18.92
CA LEU A 143 -9.33 5.58 -19.07
C LEU A 143 -8.51 5.43 -20.34
N GLU A 144 -7.40 4.73 -20.27
CA GLU A 144 -6.58 4.34 -21.41
C GLU A 144 -6.91 2.90 -21.80
N GLY A 145 -7.35 2.70 -23.04
CA GLY A 145 -7.71 1.39 -23.56
C GLY A 145 -8.94 0.78 -22.85
N ALA A 146 -8.90 -0.53 -22.62
CA ALA A 146 -9.98 -1.30 -22.02
C ALA A 146 -9.92 -1.37 -20.47
N MET A 147 -8.98 -0.64 -19.85
CA MET A 147 -8.82 -0.66 -18.40
C MET A 147 -10.04 -0.02 -17.72
N GLN A 148 -10.62 -0.74 -16.77
CA GLN A 148 -11.68 -0.20 -15.92
C GLN A 148 -11.13 0.03 -14.52
N PRO A 149 -11.58 1.07 -13.79
CA PRO A 149 -11.19 1.26 -12.42
C PRO A 149 -11.76 0.11 -11.56
N ARG A 150 -11.02 -0.28 -10.54
CA ARG A 150 -11.53 -1.21 -9.54
C ARG A 150 -12.48 -0.48 -8.60
N TYR A 151 -13.47 -1.18 -8.06
CA TYR A 151 -14.50 -0.59 -7.20
C TYR A 151 -13.93 0.31 -6.09
N TYR A 152 -12.87 -0.14 -5.42
CA TYR A 152 -12.23 0.64 -4.35
C TYR A 152 -11.53 1.91 -4.84
N GLN A 153 -11.06 1.92 -6.09
CA GLN A 153 -10.48 3.10 -6.72
C GLN A 153 -11.56 4.13 -7.01
N GLU A 154 -12.71 3.69 -7.52
CA GLU A 154 -13.88 4.55 -7.70
C GLU A 154 -14.32 5.15 -6.37
N LEU A 155 -14.47 4.32 -5.33
CA LEU A 155 -14.87 4.78 -4.00
C LEU A 155 -13.86 5.77 -3.39
N ALA A 156 -12.56 5.53 -3.56
CA ALA A 156 -11.52 6.45 -3.08
C ALA A 156 -11.59 7.81 -3.79
N VAL A 157 -11.75 7.80 -5.13
CA VAL A 157 -11.92 9.03 -5.91
C VAL A 157 -13.18 9.77 -5.50
N HIS A 158 -14.31 9.07 -5.37
CA HIS A 158 -15.57 9.69 -4.95
C HIS A 158 -15.48 10.26 -3.53
N ALA A 159 -14.89 9.53 -2.59
CA ALA A 159 -14.70 10.04 -1.21
C ALA A 159 -13.86 11.33 -1.17
N ALA A 160 -12.81 11.42 -2.00
CA ALA A 160 -12.00 12.61 -2.09
C ALA A 160 -12.74 13.78 -2.76
N THR A 161 -13.44 13.53 -3.88
CA THR A 161 -14.18 14.57 -4.59
C THR A 161 -15.39 15.08 -3.82
N ASP A 162 -16.05 14.20 -3.06
CA ASP A 162 -17.13 14.61 -2.14
C ASP A 162 -16.60 15.50 -1.01
N ALA A 163 -15.46 15.13 -0.44
CA ALA A 163 -14.81 15.93 0.59
C ALA A 163 -14.41 17.33 0.05
N ILE A 164 -13.91 17.41 -1.18
CA ILE A 164 -13.64 18.68 -1.89
C ILE A 164 -14.94 19.46 -2.05
N GLY A 165 -15.99 18.80 -2.55
CA GLY A 165 -17.30 19.43 -2.77
C GLY A 165 -17.95 19.94 -1.48
N GLN A 166 -17.72 19.27 -0.36
CA GLN A 166 -18.15 19.69 0.98
C GLN A 166 -17.28 20.82 1.58
N GLY A 167 -16.27 21.28 0.85
CA GLY A 167 -15.37 22.35 1.30
C GLY A 167 -14.34 21.93 2.35
N LYS A 168 -14.07 20.63 2.51
CA LYS A 168 -13.01 20.16 3.42
C LYS A 168 -11.65 20.60 2.90
N SER A 169 -10.87 21.22 3.77
CA SER A 169 -9.53 21.70 3.45
C SER A 169 -8.44 20.63 3.60
N ARG A 170 -8.71 19.55 4.30
CA ARG A 170 -7.76 18.46 4.57
C ARG A 170 -8.44 17.12 4.38
N ILE A 171 -7.85 16.27 3.56
CA ILE A 171 -8.44 15.00 3.13
C ILE A 171 -7.33 13.96 3.16
N LEU A 172 -7.60 12.80 3.75
CA LEU A 172 -6.67 11.67 3.81
C LEU A 172 -7.28 10.45 3.13
N LEU A 173 -6.50 9.80 2.28
CA LEU A 173 -6.81 8.48 1.73
C LEU A 173 -5.74 7.49 2.20
N THR A 174 -6.17 6.43 2.88
CA THR A 174 -5.28 5.35 3.32
C THR A 174 -5.48 4.13 2.42
N LEU A 175 -4.49 3.84 1.59
CA LEU A 175 -4.57 2.81 0.55
C LEU A 175 -3.30 1.97 0.55
N ALA A 176 -3.42 0.65 0.67
CA ALA A 176 -2.27 -0.25 0.68
C ALA A 176 -1.35 -0.04 -0.54
N THR A 177 -0.08 -0.42 -0.39
CA THR A 177 0.87 -0.39 -1.52
C THR A 177 0.41 -1.33 -2.63
N GLY A 178 0.49 -0.88 -3.88
CA GLY A 178 0.07 -1.68 -5.05
C GLY A 178 -1.39 -1.50 -5.45
N THR A 179 -2.17 -0.66 -4.76
CA THR A 179 -3.58 -0.38 -5.06
C THR A 179 -3.81 0.68 -6.14
N GLY A 180 -2.75 1.31 -6.64
CA GLY A 180 -2.84 2.33 -7.68
C GLY A 180 -3.10 3.75 -7.16
N LYS A 181 -2.46 4.15 -6.05
CA LYS A 181 -2.57 5.51 -5.48
C LYS A 181 -2.36 6.61 -6.51
N THR A 182 -1.37 6.46 -7.40
CA THR A 182 -1.08 7.44 -8.46
C THR A 182 -2.23 7.56 -9.47
N PHE A 183 -2.86 6.43 -9.83
CA PHE A 183 -4.06 6.45 -10.68
C PHE A 183 -5.22 7.18 -10.00
N ILE A 184 -5.45 6.92 -8.71
CA ILE A 184 -6.48 7.60 -7.92
C ILE A 184 -6.21 9.11 -7.87
N ALA A 185 -4.96 9.51 -7.58
CA ALA A 185 -4.54 10.91 -7.58
C ALA A 185 -4.79 11.60 -8.95
N PHE A 186 -4.41 10.91 -10.04
CA PHE A 186 -4.66 11.39 -11.40
C PHE A 186 -6.16 11.60 -11.67
N GLN A 187 -7.01 10.63 -11.29
CA GLN A 187 -8.45 10.74 -11.52
C GLN A 187 -9.09 11.90 -10.72
N ILE A 188 -8.62 12.13 -9.49
CA ILE A 188 -9.08 13.30 -8.70
C ILE A 188 -8.69 14.60 -9.41
N VAL A 189 -7.42 14.72 -9.85
CA VAL A 189 -6.96 15.89 -10.61
C VAL A 189 -7.73 16.03 -11.91
N HIS A 190 -7.97 14.95 -12.65
CA HIS A 190 -8.75 14.96 -13.87
C HIS A 190 -10.14 15.57 -13.64
N LYS A 191 -10.87 15.12 -12.60
CA LYS A 191 -12.22 15.59 -12.30
C LYS A 191 -12.23 17.08 -11.93
N VAL A 192 -11.32 17.54 -11.06
CA VAL A 192 -11.25 18.97 -10.70
C VAL A 192 -10.78 19.86 -11.88
N PHE A 193 -10.02 19.30 -12.82
CA PHE A 193 -9.62 19.96 -14.05
C PHE A 193 -10.77 20.16 -15.03
N GLN A 194 -11.59 19.13 -15.23
CA GLN A 194 -12.71 19.16 -16.16
C GLN A 194 -13.82 20.12 -15.68
N THR A 195 -14.09 20.15 -14.38
CA THR A 195 -15.04 21.08 -13.78
C THR A 195 -14.49 22.51 -13.64
N ARG A 196 -13.20 22.74 -13.97
CA ARG A 196 -12.49 23.99 -13.71
C ARG A 196 -12.63 24.46 -12.26
N TRP A 197 -12.74 23.50 -11.34
CA TRP A 197 -12.81 23.83 -9.93
C TRP A 197 -11.56 24.57 -9.48
N ASN A 198 -11.75 25.67 -8.80
CA ASN A 198 -10.71 26.41 -8.10
C ASN A 198 -11.34 27.07 -6.87
N ARG A 199 -10.52 27.45 -5.91
CA ARG A 199 -11.04 27.94 -4.62
C ARG A 199 -11.67 29.33 -4.69
N ASP A 200 -11.17 30.20 -5.56
CA ASP A 200 -11.55 31.62 -5.55
C ASP A 200 -12.85 31.85 -6.34
N ASN A 201 -12.95 31.23 -7.50
CA ASN A 201 -14.08 31.40 -8.40
C ASN A 201 -14.24 30.16 -9.28
N PRO A 202 -14.96 29.10 -8.80
CA PRO A 202 -15.20 27.90 -9.57
C PRO A 202 -15.71 28.18 -10.98
N GLY A 203 -15.15 27.48 -11.98
CA GLY A 203 -15.48 27.67 -13.39
C GLY A 203 -14.65 28.74 -14.13
N SER A 204 -14.03 29.68 -13.43
CA SER A 204 -13.31 30.81 -14.06
C SER A 204 -11.98 30.40 -14.72
N ARG A 205 -11.25 29.45 -14.11
CA ARG A 205 -9.97 28.93 -14.57
C ARG A 205 -9.78 27.48 -14.18
N ARG A 206 -8.85 26.79 -14.81
CA ARG A 206 -8.37 25.48 -14.33
C ARG A 206 -7.66 25.63 -12.99
N PRO A 207 -7.74 24.62 -12.10
CA PRO A 207 -7.01 24.62 -10.84
C PRO A 207 -5.49 24.60 -11.07
N ARG A 208 -4.74 25.16 -10.12
CA ARG A 208 -3.31 24.94 -9.98
C ARG A 208 -3.09 23.87 -8.92
N VAL A 209 -2.45 22.79 -9.33
CA VAL A 209 -2.24 21.60 -8.49
C VAL A 209 -0.76 21.43 -8.24
N LEU A 210 -0.36 21.30 -6.98
CA LEU A 210 0.98 20.91 -6.58
C LEU A 210 0.96 19.44 -6.16
N PHE A 211 1.78 18.61 -6.81
CA PHE A 211 2.01 17.22 -6.43
C PHE A 211 3.36 17.09 -5.73
N LEU A 212 3.33 16.78 -4.44
CA LEU A 212 4.52 16.57 -3.61
C LEU A 212 4.81 15.08 -3.47
N ALA A 213 6.00 14.66 -3.91
CA ALA A 213 6.51 13.30 -3.75
C ALA A 213 7.74 13.27 -2.83
N ASP A 214 8.00 12.10 -2.22
CA ASP A 214 9.18 11.90 -1.37
C ASP A 214 10.47 11.78 -2.20
N ARG A 215 10.42 11.13 -3.37
CA ARG A 215 11.61 10.83 -4.18
C ARG A 215 11.42 11.08 -5.67
N ASN A 216 12.52 11.37 -6.37
CA ASN A 216 12.52 11.61 -7.81
C ASN A 216 11.91 10.46 -8.63
N ILE A 217 12.19 9.21 -8.30
CA ILE A 217 11.65 8.03 -9.00
C ILE A 217 10.11 8.01 -8.91
N LEU A 218 9.54 8.33 -7.74
CA LEU A 218 8.10 8.41 -7.56
C LEU A 218 7.51 9.59 -8.34
N ALA A 219 8.19 10.73 -8.34
CA ALA A 219 7.77 11.88 -9.13
C ALA A 219 7.77 11.58 -10.63
N ASP A 220 8.80 10.91 -11.14
CA ASP A 220 8.91 10.56 -12.57
C ASP A 220 7.85 9.53 -12.98
N GLN A 221 7.55 8.52 -12.14
CA GLN A 221 6.45 7.56 -12.39
C GLN A 221 5.08 8.24 -12.34
N ALA A 222 4.87 9.16 -11.39
CA ALA A 222 3.63 9.92 -11.31
C ALA A 222 3.46 10.82 -12.56
N ILE A 223 4.52 11.51 -12.99
CA ILE A 223 4.51 12.35 -14.21
C ILE A 223 4.04 11.54 -15.41
N ASN A 224 4.52 10.30 -15.60
CA ASN A 224 4.09 9.45 -16.72
C ASN A 224 2.59 9.15 -16.69
N THR A 225 1.98 8.99 -15.51
CA THR A 225 0.52 8.81 -15.38
C THR A 225 -0.24 10.07 -15.78
N PHE A 226 0.39 11.24 -15.68
CA PHE A 226 -0.19 12.53 -16.06
C PHE A 226 0.09 12.94 -17.51
N ASN A 227 0.61 12.06 -18.36
CA ASN A 227 0.86 12.33 -19.79
C ASN A 227 -0.32 12.97 -20.54
N PRO A 228 -1.61 12.65 -20.27
CA PRO A 228 -2.73 13.35 -20.91
C PRO A 228 -2.72 14.86 -20.69
N TYR A 229 -2.00 15.34 -19.69
CA TYR A 229 -1.83 16.76 -19.34
C TYR A 229 -0.38 17.25 -19.49
N GLU A 230 0.44 16.61 -20.31
CA GLU A 230 1.86 16.94 -20.49
C GLU A 230 2.09 18.45 -20.76
N LYS A 231 1.22 19.08 -21.54
CA LYS A 231 1.32 20.52 -21.89
C LYS A 231 1.02 21.46 -20.71
N ASP A 232 0.30 20.97 -19.72
CA ASP A 232 -0.11 21.69 -18.52
C ASP A 232 0.79 21.37 -17.31
N LEU A 233 1.86 20.55 -17.50
CA LEU A 233 2.68 19.97 -16.44
C LEU A 233 4.08 20.56 -16.42
N ILE A 234 4.61 20.82 -15.21
CA ILE A 234 6.00 21.22 -15.01
C ILE A 234 6.58 20.60 -13.73
N LYS A 235 7.88 20.27 -13.75
CA LYS A 235 8.62 19.82 -12.57
C LYS A 235 9.36 21.00 -11.94
N ILE A 236 9.15 21.26 -10.64
CA ILE A 236 9.90 22.25 -9.88
C ILE A 236 11.16 21.60 -9.32
N ASN A 237 12.30 21.99 -9.81
CA ASN A 237 13.60 21.58 -9.32
C ASN A 237 14.67 22.66 -9.57
N GLY A 238 15.85 22.51 -8.97
CA GLY A 238 16.92 23.50 -9.11
C GLY A 238 17.44 23.67 -10.54
N GLU A 239 17.30 22.66 -11.42
CA GLU A 239 17.69 22.77 -12.83
C GLU A 239 16.69 23.65 -13.60
N GLU A 240 15.40 23.42 -13.41
CA GLU A 240 14.36 24.20 -14.08
C GLU A 240 14.36 25.66 -13.62
N VAL A 241 14.58 25.91 -12.33
CA VAL A 241 14.71 27.27 -11.80
C VAL A 241 15.96 27.97 -12.36
N ARG A 242 17.09 27.27 -12.49
CA ARG A 242 18.30 27.84 -13.13
C ARG A 242 18.09 28.16 -14.59
N LYS A 243 17.42 27.32 -15.38
CA LYS A 243 17.05 27.58 -16.78
C LYS A 243 16.21 28.86 -16.91
N ARG A 244 15.50 29.28 -15.87
CA ARG A 244 14.65 30.47 -15.79
C ARG A 244 15.31 31.62 -15.05
N ASN A 245 16.63 31.66 -14.99
CA ASN A 245 17.39 32.73 -14.33
C ASN A 245 17.01 32.93 -12.84
N GLY A 246 16.74 31.84 -12.13
CA GLY A 246 16.38 31.89 -10.71
C GLY A 246 14.87 32.08 -10.42
N VAL A 247 14.03 32.21 -11.45
CA VAL A 247 12.58 32.40 -11.29
C VAL A 247 11.86 31.04 -11.28
N VAL A 248 10.99 30.83 -10.29
CA VAL A 248 10.15 29.64 -10.24
C VAL A 248 9.13 29.61 -11.37
N PRO A 249 8.79 28.43 -11.93
CA PRO A 249 7.80 28.32 -13.00
C PRO A 249 6.39 28.66 -12.50
N THR A 250 5.63 29.46 -13.22
CA THR A 250 4.25 29.86 -12.89
C THR A 250 3.26 29.61 -14.03
N ASN A 251 3.73 29.19 -15.20
CA ASN A 251 2.96 29.09 -16.44
C ASN A 251 2.42 27.68 -16.73
N ALA A 252 2.18 26.87 -15.68
CA ALA A 252 1.58 25.56 -15.76
C ALA A 252 0.34 25.48 -14.86
N HIS A 253 -0.35 24.36 -14.91
CA HIS A 253 -1.48 24.06 -14.04
C HIS A 253 -1.18 22.88 -13.09
N ILE A 254 -0.28 21.96 -13.46
CA ILE A 254 0.14 20.83 -12.63
C ILE A 254 1.64 20.96 -12.38
N PHE A 255 2.01 21.04 -11.12
CA PHE A 255 3.38 21.21 -10.67
C PHE A 255 3.80 19.99 -9.88
N PHE A 256 4.90 19.35 -10.29
CA PHE A 256 5.51 18.25 -9.56
C PHE A 256 6.76 18.72 -8.82
N ALA A 257 6.89 18.33 -7.57
CA ALA A 257 8.08 18.57 -6.78
C ALA A 257 8.36 17.43 -5.82
N ILE A 258 9.64 17.26 -5.45
CA ILE A 258 9.99 16.50 -4.25
C ILE A 258 10.18 17.49 -3.09
N TYR A 259 9.83 17.05 -1.85
CA TYR A 259 9.94 17.93 -0.67
C TYR A 259 11.30 18.59 -0.58
N GLN A 260 12.38 17.79 -0.67
CA GLN A 260 13.75 18.27 -0.54
C GLN A 260 14.17 19.24 -1.65
N ALA A 261 13.50 19.22 -2.81
CA ALA A 261 13.84 20.13 -3.90
C ALA A 261 13.28 21.53 -3.71
N ILE A 262 12.14 21.65 -3.03
CA ILE A 262 11.46 22.93 -2.84
C ILE A 262 11.54 23.48 -1.42
N ALA A 263 11.94 22.65 -0.44
CA ALA A 263 12.14 23.07 0.96
C ALA A 263 13.36 23.98 1.13
N GLU A 264 13.44 24.61 2.29
CA GLU A 264 14.61 25.37 2.70
C GLU A 264 15.82 24.47 2.89
N ARG A 265 17.00 24.98 2.57
CA ARG A 265 18.31 24.37 2.83
C ARG A 265 19.23 25.41 3.42
N GLU A 266 20.34 24.98 4.01
CA GLU A 266 21.39 25.90 4.42
C GLU A 266 21.75 26.85 3.28
N ASN A 267 21.60 28.17 3.52
CA ASN A 267 21.88 29.27 2.58
C ASN A 267 21.01 29.33 1.32
N ILE A 268 19.86 28.60 1.23
CA ILE A 268 18.92 28.67 0.10
C ILE A 268 17.50 28.76 0.65
N ASP A 269 16.84 29.88 0.41
CA ASP A 269 15.40 30.01 0.65
C ASP A 269 14.62 28.95 -0.14
N GLY A 270 13.64 28.31 0.50
CA GLY A 270 12.82 27.31 -0.17
C GLY A 270 12.07 27.89 -1.35
N TYR A 271 12.14 27.23 -2.50
CA TYR A 271 11.44 27.67 -3.72
C TYR A 271 9.94 27.85 -3.52
N TYR A 272 9.33 27.17 -2.55
CA TYR A 272 7.90 27.33 -2.25
C TYR A 272 7.55 28.75 -1.80
N LYS A 273 8.46 29.47 -1.14
CA LYS A 273 8.26 30.86 -0.68
C LYS A 273 8.16 31.87 -1.82
N ALA A 274 8.68 31.52 -3.01
CA ALA A 274 8.59 32.37 -4.19
C ALA A 274 7.19 32.39 -4.83
N TYR A 275 6.30 31.48 -4.42
CA TYR A 275 4.91 31.48 -4.82
C TYR A 275 4.03 32.25 -3.83
N PRO A 276 3.00 32.96 -4.28
CA PRO A 276 1.95 33.47 -3.40
C PRO A 276 1.31 32.37 -2.57
N LYS A 277 0.89 32.67 -1.35
CA LYS A 277 0.28 31.68 -0.44
C LYS A 277 -1.00 31.05 -0.98
N ASP A 278 -1.70 31.74 -1.85
CA ASP A 278 -2.94 31.35 -2.53
C ASP A 278 -2.72 30.86 -3.96
N PHE A 279 -1.46 30.61 -4.35
CA PHE A 279 -1.13 30.24 -5.73
C PHE A 279 -1.72 28.88 -6.13
N PHE A 280 -1.71 27.88 -5.22
CA PHE A 280 -2.25 26.55 -5.47
C PHE A 280 -3.66 26.40 -4.91
N ASP A 281 -4.53 25.71 -5.66
CA ASP A 281 -5.88 25.34 -5.23
C ASP A 281 -5.90 23.99 -4.53
N LEU A 282 -5.05 23.07 -4.96
CA LEU A 282 -4.94 21.70 -4.45
C LEU A 282 -3.47 21.32 -4.30
N VAL A 283 -3.11 20.78 -3.13
CA VAL A 283 -1.79 20.18 -2.86
C VAL A 283 -2.00 18.70 -2.58
N LEU A 284 -1.47 17.85 -3.46
CA LEU A 284 -1.43 16.38 -3.28
C LEU A 284 -0.11 15.98 -2.65
N ILE A 285 -0.17 15.17 -1.62
CA ILE A 285 1.01 14.71 -0.89
C ILE A 285 1.05 13.18 -0.93
N ASP A 286 1.98 12.63 -1.72
CA ASP A 286 2.18 11.18 -1.75
C ASP A 286 3.09 10.75 -0.60
N GLU A 287 2.76 9.58 0.00
CA GLU A 287 3.43 9.02 1.18
C GLU A 287 3.53 10.03 2.34
N CYS A 288 2.43 10.72 2.62
CA CYS A 288 2.36 11.84 3.58
C CYS A 288 2.70 11.46 5.04
N HIS A 289 2.87 10.17 5.35
CA HIS A 289 3.35 9.69 6.65
C HIS A 289 4.87 9.90 6.84
N ARG A 290 5.64 10.13 5.78
CA ARG A 290 7.07 10.40 5.88
C ARG A 290 7.30 11.85 6.25
N GLY A 291 7.97 12.10 7.36
CA GLY A 291 8.29 13.46 7.81
C GLY A 291 7.90 13.76 9.25
N ALA A 292 7.51 12.73 10.04
CA ALA A 292 7.02 12.95 11.40
C ALA A 292 8.13 13.11 12.45
N ALA A 293 9.33 12.55 12.28
CA ALA A 293 10.31 12.53 13.36
C ALA A 293 11.48 13.53 13.23
N ASN A 294 12.04 13.75 12.01
CA ASN A 294 13.21 14.64 11.86
C ASN A 294 13.16 15.58 10.64
N GLU A 295 12.26 15.35 9.67
CA GLU A 295 12.04 16.22 8.51
C GLU A 295 10.71 16.98 8.61
N ALA A 296 10.00 16.87 9.71
CA ALA A 296 8.68 17.47 9.94
C ALA A 296 8.68 18.99 9.74
N GLY A 297 9.82 19.64 9.94
CA GLY A 297 9.95 21.08 9.71
C GLY A 297 9.77 21.49 8.26
N SER A 298 10.21 20.69 7.28
CA SER A 298 10.28 21.14 5.89
C SER A 298 8.96 20.98 5.11
N TRP A 299 8.33 19.81 5.10
CA TRP A 299 7.06 19.65 4.37
C TRP A 299 5.91 20.36 5.07
N ARG A 300 5.92 20.39 6.40
CA ARG A 300 4.92 21.11 7.18
C ARG A 300 4.94 22.61 6.87
N ALA A 301 6.15 23.21 6.78
CA ALA A 301 6.30 24.61 6.40
C ALA A 301 5.75 24.88 4.99
N ILE A 302 5.91 23.95 4.03
CA ILE A 302 5.32 24.05 2.69
C ILE A 302 3.79 24.07 2.77
N LEU A 303 3.19 23.15 3.54
CA LEU A 303 1.73 23.08 3.69
C LEU A 303 1.16 24.28 4.45
N ASP A 304 1.86 24.76 5.47
CA ASP A 304 1.46 25.95 6.24
C ASP A 304 1.55 27.21 5.36
N HIS A 305 2.53 27.28 4.44
CA HIS A 305 2.61 28.36 3.45
C HIS A 305 1.41 28.36 2.50
N PHE A 306 1.01 27.18 1.99
CA PHE A 306 -0.15 27.02 1.09
C PHE A 306 -1.43 26.64 1.84
N SER A 307 -1.61 27.14 3.06
CA SER A 307 -2.75 26.79 3.93
C SER A 307 -4.12 27.10 3.34
N SER A 308 -4.19 27.99 2.34
CA SER A 308 -5.41 28.26 1.58
C SER A 308 -5.82 27.12 0.64
N ALA A 309 -4.89 26.29 0.17
CA ALA A 309 -5.18 25.16 -0.71
C ALA A 309 -5.92 24.02 0.01
N VAL A 310 -6.63 23.18 -0.75
CA VAL A 310 -7.05 21.87 -0.26
C VAL A 310 -5.84 20.95 -0.21
N HIS A 311 -5.59 20.29 0.92
CA HIS A 311 -4.51 19.34 1.08
C HIS A 311 -5.07 17.91 1.05
N LEU A 312 -4.61 17.12 0.08
CA LEU A 312 -4.99 15.71 -0.08
C LEU A 312 -3.76 14.82 0.17
N GLY A 313 -3.76 14.14 1.29
CA GLY A 313 -2.74 13.17 1.67
C GLY A 313 -3.07 11.75 1.15
N LEU A 314 -2.07 11.08 0.59
CA LEU A 314 -2.10 9.67 0.22
C LEU A 314 -1.08 8.92 1.09
N THR A 315 -1.50 7.83 1.73
CA THR A 315 -0.61 7.00 2.54
C THR A 315 -0.92 5.52 2.38
N ALA A 316 0.08 4.66 2.55
CA ALA A 316 -0.09 3.21 2.56
C ALA A 316 -0.29 2.64 3.97
N THR A 317 -0.25 3.47 5.00
CA THR A 317 -0.20 3.02 6.39
C THR A 317 -1.36 3.56 7.21
N PRO A 318 -2.05 2.71 8.00
CA PRO A 318 -3.07 3.15 8.94
C PRO A 318 -2.46 3.96 10.09
N LYS A 319 -3.33 4.58 10.91
CA LYS A 319 -2.90 5.33 12.09
C LYS A 319 -2.16 4.41 13.07
N ARG A 320 -0.93 4.81 13.44
CA ARG A 320 -0.07 4.16 14.43
C ARG A 320 0.71 5.23 15.22
N THR A 321 1.46 4.79 16.21
CA THR A 321 2.28 5.70 17.04
C THR A 321 3.35 6.44 16.27
N ASP A 322 3.87 5.84 15.20
CA ASP A 322 4.92 6.39 14.33
C ASP A 322 4.42 7.38 13.26
N ASN A 323 3.11 7.57 13.11
CA ASN A 323 2.52 8.51 12.15
C ASN A 323 1.34 9.32 12.72
N VAL A 324 1.31 9.53 14.03
CA VAL A 324 0.26 10.29 14.74
C VAL A 324 0.10 11.69 14.14
N ASP A 325 1.20 12.39 13.87
CA ASP A 325 1.21 13.75 13.32
C ASP A 325 0.46 13.85 11.99
N THR A 326 0.54 12.81 11.13
CA THR A 326 -0.21 12.76 9.87
C THR A 326 -1.72 12.77 10.12
N TYR A 327 -2.17 11.96 11.06
CA TYR A 327 -3.58 11.87 11.41
C TYR A 327 -4.09 13.06 12.22
N GLU A 328 -3.24 13.69 13.01
CA GLU A 328 -3.56 14.97 13.65
C GLU A 328 -3.74 16.08 12.62
N TYR A 329 -2.92 16.07 11.57
CA TYR A 329 -3.01 17.07 10.52
C TYR A 329 -4.23 16.89 9.61
N PHE A 330 -4.46 15.69 9.10
CA PHE A 330 -5.50 15.41 8.11
C PHE A 330 -6.85 15.01 8.72
N GLY A 331 -6.87 14.54 9.97
CA GLY A 331 -8.03 13.94 10.60
C GLY A 331 -8.25 12.48 10.17
N GLN A 332 -9.47 12.00 10.36
CA GLN A 332 -9.84 10.64 9.95
C GLN A 332 -9.82 10.50 8.43
N PRO A 333 -9.35 9.36 7.90
CA PRO A 333 -9.35 9.12 6.47
C PRO A 333 -10.76 9.19 5.87
N ALA A 334 -10.89 9.85 4.72
CA ALA A 334 -12.11 9.83 3.93
C ALA A 334 -12.36 8.42 3.34
N TYR A 335 -11.29 7.69 3.06
CA TYR A 335 -11.35 6.30 2.58
C TYR A 335 -10.16 5.48 3.06
N VAL A 336 -10.44 4.22 3.43
CA VAL A 336 -9.44 3.23 3.84
C VAL A 336 -9.62 1.98 2.98
N TYR A 337 -8.51 1.47 2.44
CA TYR A 337 -8.45 0.17 1.77
C TYR A 337 -7.15 -0.53 2.16
N SER A 338 -7.28 -1.51 3.03
CA SER A 338 -6.15 -2.20 3.67
C SER A 338 -5.47 -3.23 2.74
N LEU A 339 -4.32 -3.74 3.15
CA LEU A 339 -3.68 -4.86 2.47
C LEU A 339 -4.55 -6.12 2.55
N LYS A 340 -5.17 -6.37 3.71
CA LYS A 340 -6.10 -7.48 3.95
C LYS A 340 -7.27 -7.43 2.96
N ASP A 341 -7.89 -6.24 2.78
CA ASP A 341 -8.95 -6.07 1.79
C ASP A 341 -8.48 -6.41 0.39
N GLY A 342 -7.31 -5.87 0.00
CA GLY A 342 -6.74 -6.11 -1.33
C GLY A 342 -6.40 -7.57 -1.61
N ILE A 343 -5.93 -8.31 -0.60
CA ILE A 343 -5.67 -9.75 -0.70
C ILE A 343 -6.98 -10.52 -0.79
N ASN A 344 -7.96 -10.25 0.07
CA ASN A 344 -9.24 -10.95 0.11
C ASN A 344 -10.06 -10.70 -1.15
N ASP A 345 -9.98 -9.49 -1.71
CA ASP A 345 -10.64 -9.14 -2.97
C ASP A 345 -9.90 -9.70 -4.20
N GLY A 346 -8.68 -10.21 -4.03
CA GLY A 346 -7.87 -10.80 -5.10
C GLY A 346 -7.11 -9.78 -5.96
N PHE A 347 -7.06 -8.53 -5.54
CA PHE A 347 -6.33 -7.46 -6.22
C PHE A 347 -4.87 -7.30 -5.76
N LEU A 348 -4.52 -7.94 -4.65
CA LEU A 348 -3.15 -8.05 -4.17
C LEU A 348 -2.81 -9.52 -3.95
N THR A 349 -1.51 -9.85 -4.10
CA THR A 349 -1.01 -11.21 -3.93
C THR A 349 -0.82 -11.50 -2.43
N PRO A 350 -1.34 -12.61 -1.91
CA PRO A 350 -1.06 -13.04 -0.55
C PRO A 350 0.41 -13.40 -0.36
N TYR A 351 0.86 -13.44 0.89
CA TYR A 351 2.24 -13.75 1.21
C TYR A 351 2.35 -14.89 2.22
N ARG A 352 3.52 -15.52 2.23
CA ARG A 352 3.96 -16.45 3.28
C ARG A 352 5.25 -15.92 3.89
N VAL A 353 5.47 -16.25 5.15
CA VAL A 353 6.68 -15.86 5.87
C VAL A 353 7.54 -17.08 6.09
N ARG A 354 8.82 -16.97 5.77
CA ARG A 354 9.86 -17.94 6.06
C ARG A 354 10.91 -17.27 6.94
N ARG A 355 10.91 -17.61 8.21
CA ARG A 355 11.93 -17.14 9.15
C ARG A 355 13.11 -18.07 9.11
N VAL A 356 14.29 -17.52 9.03
CA VAL A 356 15.55 -18.26 8.98
C VAL A 356 16.40 -17.82 10.15
N ARG A 357 16.61 -18.74 11.09
CA ARG A 357 17.48 -18.52 12.26
C ARG A 357 18.82 -19.16 12.04
N THR A 358 19.88 -18.47 12.47
CA THR A 358 21.25 -18.95 12.36
C THR A 358 21.87 -19.07 13.76
N ASN A 359 22.90 -19.88 13.88
CA ASN A 359 23.66 -19.97 15.12
C ASN A 359 24.55 -18.74 15.39
N LEU A 360 24.43 -17.73 14.55
CA LEU A 360 25.06 -16.42 14.71
C LEU A 360 24.08 -15.33 15.11
N ASP A 361 22.79 -15.64 15.31
CA ASP A 361 21.80 -14.65 15.74
C ASP A 361 22.18 -14.04 17.11
N GLU A 362 22.89 -14.83 17.95
CA GLU A 362 23.60 -14.35 19.12
C GLU A 362 25.08 -14.71 18.99
N LEU A 363 25.95 -13.72 18.90
CA LEU A 363 27.38 -13.89 18.73
C LEU A 363 28.12 -13.48 19.99
N VAL A 364 28.77 -14.45 20.64
CA VAL A 364 29.77 -14.21 21.67
C VAL A 364 31.16 -14.31 21.02
N LEU A 365 31.96 -13.25 21.15
CA LEU A 365 33.35 -13.25 20.67
C LEU A 365 34.20 -14.15 21.55
N THR A 366 35.10 -14.88 20.93
CA THR A 366 36.03 -15.81 21.60
C THR A 366 37.48 -15.46 21.25
N ASN A 367 38.41 -15.94 22.03
CA ASN A 367 39.85 -15.73 21.78
C ASN A 367 40.34 -16.27 20.42
N ASN A 368 39.53 -17.08 19.74
CA ASN A 368 39.82 -17.62 18.41
C ASN A 368 39.34 -16.72 17.27
N ASP A 369 38.52 -15.74 17.57
CA ASP A 369 38.01 -14.75 16.60
C ASP A 369 39.03 -13.62 16.45
N VAL A 370 39.25 -13.16 15.23
CA VAL A 370 40.25 -12.16 14.93
C VAL A 370 39.57 -10.82 14.65
N ILE A 371 39.86 -9.82 15.47
CA ILE A 371 39.44 -8.44 15.18
C ILE A 371 40.30 -7.94 14.05
N VAL A 372 39.67 -7.64 12.91
CA VAL A 372 40.34 -7.13 11.70
C VAL A 372 40.39 -5.60 11.74
N GLU A 373 39.35 -4.95 12.29
CA GLU A 373 39.24 -3.51 12.34
C GLU A 373 38.36 -3.11 13.53
N GLY A 374 38.71 -2.00 14.19
CA GLY A 374 37.95 -1.47 15.33
C GLY A 374 38.29 -2.11 16.66
N GLU A 375 37.58 -1.75 17.70
CA GLU A 375 37.68 -2.29 19.05
C GLU A 375 36.35 -2.85 19.52
N SER A 376 36.38 -4.00 20.23
CA SER A 376 35.16 -4.56 20.82
C SER A 376 34.75 -3.76 22.04
N GLY A 377 33.53 -3.21 22.00
CA GLY A 377 32.92 -2.51 23.13
C GLY A 377 31.99 -3.41 23.96
N GLN A 378 31.74 -4.65 23.54
CA GLN A 378 30.86 -5.61 24.18
C GLN A 378 31.26 -7.03 23.83
N ASP A 379 30.89 -8.00 24.68
CA ASP A 379 31.20 -9.42 24.47
C ASP A 379 30.12 -10.19 23.70
N LEU A 380 28.88 -9.68 23.72
CA LEU A 380 27.72 -10.30 23.10
C LEU A 380 27.13 -9.36 22.05
N TYR A 381 26.94 -9.85 20.84
CA TYR A 381 26.29 -9.16 19.73
C TYR A 381 25.03 -9.91 19.31
N GLN A 382 23.93 -9.17 19.14
CA GLN A 382 22.63 -9.68 18.70
C GLN A 382 22.48 -9.54 17.18
N VAL A 383 21.45 -10.17 16.63
CA VAL A 383 21.17 -10.15 15.19
C VAL A 383 20.99 -8.73 14.64
N GLU A 384 20.51 -7.79 15.43
CA GLU A 384 20.30 -6.39 15.08
C GLU A 384 21.63 -5.59 14.99
N ASP A 385 22.71 -6.08 15.60
CA ASP A 385 24.00 -5.41 15.62
C ASP A 385 24.81 -5.61 14.32
N TYR A 386 24.50 -6.67 13.56
CA TYR A 386 25.20 -6.96 12.32
C TYR A 386 25.05 -5.82 11.30
N ASP A 387 26.17 -5.49 10.66
CA ASP A 387 26.30 -4.43 9.66
C ASP A 387 26.00 -3.01 10.17
N ARG A 388 25.65 -2.90 11.45
CA ARG A 388 25.49 -1.64 12.21
C ARG A 388 26.67 -1.40 13.15
N LYS A 389 26.94 -2.32 14.07
CA LYS A 389 28.01 -2.26 15.07
C LYS A 389 29.14 -3.24 14.73
N ILE A 390 28.79 -4.44 14.24
CA ILE A 390 29.74 -5.50 13.91
C ILE A 390 29.54 -5.99 12.47
N ILE A 391 30.65 -6.25 11.77
CA ILE A 391 30.67 -6.82 10.42
C ILE A 391 31.32 -8.20 10.50
N VAL A 392 30.60 -9.22 10.01
CA VAL A 392 31.07 -10.62 9.95
C VAL A 392 30.76 -11.15 8.55
N ASP A 393 31.78 -11.16 7.68
CA ASP A 393 31.61 -11.57 6.28
C ASP A 393 31.11 -13.02 6.16
N GLU A 394 31.51 -13.91 7.09
CA GLU A 394 31.07 -15.31 7.15
C GLU A 394 29.55 -15.44 7.41
N ARG A 395 28.96 -14.51 8.18
CA ARG A 395 27.50 -14.48 8.35
C ARG A 395 26.81 -14.09 7.05
N THR A 396 27.31 -13.05 6.37
CA THR A 396 26.75 -12.63 5.07
C THR A 396 26.86 -13.77 4.03
N GLU A 397 27.96 -14.54 4.05
CA GLU A 397 28.13 -15.73 3.22
C GLU A 397 27.09 -16.82 3.55
N LEU A 398 26.85 -17.09 4.84
CA LEU A 398 25.85 -18.05 5.29
C LEU A 398 24.45 -17.64 4.85
N VAL A 399 24.08 -16.37 5.03
CA VAL A 399 22.80 -15.81 4.61
C VAL A 399 22.63 -15.89 3.09
N ALA A 400 23.64 -15.55 2.31
CA ALA A 400 23.60 -15.65 0.84
C ALA A 400 23.35 -17.09 0.37
N LYS A 401 24.02 -18.08 0.99
CA LYS A 401 23.77 -19.52 0.72
C LYS A 401 22.35 -19.91 1.09
N ALA A 402 21.86 -19.47 2.27
CA ALA A 402 20.51 -19.76 2.72
C ALA A 402 19.47 -19.12 1.78
N ILE A 403 19.67 -17.90 1.28
CA ILE A 403 18.80 -17.28 0.27
C ILE A 403 18.72 -18.18 -0.96
N LEU A 404 19.86 -18.56 -1.55
CA LEU A 404 19.91 -19.38 -2.77
C LEU A 404 19.27 -20.76 -2.61
N GLN A 405 19.29 -21.33 -1.39
CA GLN A 405 18.63 -22.59 -1.07
C GLN A 405 17.11 -22.47 -0.88
N ASN A 406 16.62 -21.27 -0.53
CA ASN A 406 15.24 -21.03 -0.18
C ASN A 406 14.40 -20.36 -1.26
N ILE A 407 15.01 -19.97 -2.38
CA ILE A 407 14.33 -19.37 -3.54
C ILE A 407 14.49 -20.24 -4.78
N ASN A 408 13.55 -20.11 -5.72
CA ASN A 408 13.75 -20.66 -7.06
C ASN A 408 14.76 -19.76 -7.82
N PRO A 409 15.80 -20.33 -8.47
CA PRO A 409 16.83 -19.54 -9.16
C PRO A 409 16.34 -18.59 -10.26
N LEU A 410 15.12 -18.77 -10.77
CA LEU A 410 14.54 -17.92 -11.82
C LEU A 410 13.49 -16.93 -11.28
N GLU A 411 13.24 -16.92 -9.98
CA GLU A 411 12.25 -16.03 -9.38
C GLU A 411 12.84 -14.67 -9.01
N LYS A 412 12.21 -13.61 -9.51
CA LYS A 412 12.59 -12.23 -9.17
C LYS A 412 12.58 -12.02 -7.64
N THR A 413 13.72 -11.60 -7.12
CA THR A 413 13.98 -11.50 -5.68
C THR A 413 14.58 -10.12 -5.35
N ILE A 414 14.07 -9.48 -4.30
CA ILE A 414 14.65 -8.26 -3.73
C ILE A 414 15.22 -8.61 -2.36
N VAL A 415 16.50 -8.30 -2.14
CA VAL A 415 17.20 -8.49 -0.86
C VAL A 415 17.46 -7.12 -0.25
N PHE A 416 16.81 -6.86 0.87
CA PHE A 416 17.00 -5.64 1.65
C PHE A 416 18.12 -5.85 2.67
N CYS A 417 19.18 -5.04 2.54
CA CYS A 417 20.39 -5.05 3.35
C CYS A 417 20.46 -3.82 4.25
N GLU A 418 21.21 -3.89 5.35
CA GLU A 418 21.31 -2.85 6.37
C GLU A 418 21.84 -1.52 5.80
N ASN A 419 22.86 -1.61 4.93
CA ASN A 419 23.48 -0.45 4.31
C ASN A 419 24.05 -0.81 2.92
N GLN A 420 24.65 0.16 2.23
CA GLN A 420 25.15 0.00 0.87
C GLN A 420 26.33 -0.96 0.78
N ASN A 421 27.23 -0.98 1.80
CA ASN A 421 28.38 -1.90 1.85
C ASN A 421 27.90 -3.33 2.07
N HIS A 422 26.91 -3.54 2.96
CA HIS A 422 26.28 -4.85 3.15
C HIS A 422 25.61 -5.32 1.85
N ALA A 423 24.92 -4.43 1.13
CA ALA A 423 24.30 -4.77 -0.17
C ALA A 423 25.35 -5.19 -1.22
N LEU A 424 26.55 -4.57 -1.20
CA LEU A 424 27.66 -4.94 -2.06
C LEU A 424 28.20 -6.33 -1.72
N THR A 425 28.52 -6.58 -0.45
CA THR A 425 29.00 -7.88 0.03
C THR A 425 27.99 -8.98 -0.24
N MET A 426 26.70 -8.74 0.01
CA MET A 426 25.63 -9.70 -0.25
C MET A 426 25.52 -10.05 -1.74
N ARG A 427 25.58 -9.05 -2.63
CA ARG A 427 25.61 -9.27 -4.08
C ARG A 427 26.79 -10.17 -4.48
N ASP A 428 27.98 -9.90 -3.95
CA ASP A 428 29.19 -10.65 -4.28
C ASP A 428 29.11 -12.09 -3.77
N MET A 429 28.57 -12.31 -2.57
CA MET A 429 28.38 -13.66 -2.01
C MET A 429 27.29 -14.44 -2.79
N ILE A 430 26.19 -13.82 -3.17
CA ILE A 430 25.18 -14.46 -4.03
C ILE A 430 25.80 -14.84 -5.38
N ASN A 431 26.55 -13.93 -6.02
CA ASN A 431 27.20 -14.20 -7.30
C ASN A 431 28.31 -15.26 -7.21
N LYS A 432 28.97 -15.42 -6.06
CA LYS A 432 29.96 -16.46 -5.80
C LYS A 432 29.32 -17.86 -5.74
N TYR A 433 28.13 -17.98 -5.18
CA TYR A 433 27.48 -19.28 -4.92
C TYR A 433 26.30 -19.61 -5.84
N LYS A 434 25.92 -18.70 -6.74
CA LYS A 434 24.81 -18.91 -7.68
C LYS A 434 25.02 -20.10 -8.62
N ALA A 435 23.96 -20.78 -8.96
CA ALA A 435 23.98 -21.83 -9.99
C ALA A 435 23.89 -21.26 -11.42
N VAL A 436 23.23 -20.11 -11.59
CA VAL A 436 23.06 -19.43 -12.89
C VAL A 436 24.36 -18.74 -13.29
N LYS A 437 24.86 -18.99 -14.52
CA LYS A 437 26.18 -18.52 -14.97
C LYS A 437 26.22 -17.05 -15.39
N ASP A 438 25.08 -16.36 -15.52
CA ASP A 438 25.05 -14.97 -15.97
C ASP A 438 25.68 -14.02 -14.93
N PRO A 439 26.63 -13.13 -15.31
CA PRO A 439 27.28 -12.20 -14.40
C PRO A 439 26.34 -11.16 -13.79
N HIS A 440 25.21 -10.88 -14.44
CA HIS A 440 24.20 -9.93 -13.99
C HIS A 440 23.02 -10.61 -13.25
N TYR A 441 23.17 -11.87 -12.85
CA TYR A 441 22.15 -12.60 -12.12
C TYR A 441 21.74 -11.88 -10.82
N CYS A 442 22.73 -11.44 -10.03
CA CYS A 442 22.50 -10.60 -8.87
C CYS A 442 23.23 -9.26 -9.06
N VAL A 443 22.49 -8.17 -8.93
CA VAL A 443 23.02 -6.81 -9.07
C VAL A 443 22.71 -5.97 -7.84
N ARG A 444 23.57 -4.99 -7.52
CA ARG A 444 23.30 -4.00 -6.48
C ARG A 444 22.59 -2.80 -7.10
N VAL A 445 21.56 -2.31 -6.43
CA VAL A 445 20.85 -1.09 -6.81
C VAL A 445 20.72 -0.22 -5.57
N THR A 446 21.59 0.76 -5.44
CA THR A 446 21.61 1.76 -4.38
C THR A 446 21.85 3.15 -4.98
N SER A 447 21.94 4.20 -4.16
CA SER A 447 22.22 5.56 -4.66
C SER A 447 23.58 5.67 -5.34
N ASP A 448 24.55 4.84 -4.96
CA ASP A 448 25.92 4.89 -5.47
C ASP A 448 26.03 4.48 -6.94
N GLU A 449 25.16 3.59 -7.42
CA GLU A 449 25.16 3.16 -8.83
C GLU A 449 24.60 4.24 -9.78
N GLY A 450 23.96 5.28 -9.27
CA GLY A 450 23.49 6.42 -10.05
C GLY A 450 22.65 6.01 -11.27
N LYS A 451 23.10 6.38 -12.48
CA LYS A 451 22.39 6.07 -13.74
C LYS A 451 22.37 4.57 -14.05
N VAL A 452 23.51 3.88 -13.82
CA VAL A 452 23.61 2.43 -14.07
C VAL A 452 22.65 1.65 -13.19
N GLY A 453 22.49 2.04 -11.93
CA GLY A 453 21.53 1.42 -11.03
C GLY A 453 20.09 1.57 -11.51
N ARG A 454 19.73 2.71 -12.11
CA ARG A 454 18.40 2.92 -12.70
C ARG A 454 18.15 2.01 -13.91
N GLU A 455 19.13 1.91 -14.80
CA GLU A 455 19.04 1.02 -15.98
C GLU A 455 18.92 -0.46 -15.58
N LEU A 456 19.62 -0.89 -14.51
CA LEU A 456 19.51 -2.24 -13.96
C LEU A 456 18.14 -2.47 -13.30
N LEU A 457 17.60 -1.46 -12.62
CA LEU A 457 16.27 -1.51 -12.03
C LEU A 457 15.19 -1.61 -13.13
N GLU A 458 15.29 -0.83 -14.20
CA GLU A 458 14.38 -0.90 -15.34
C GLU A 458 14.39 -2.30 -15.97
N LYS A 459 15.57 -2.89 -16.18
CA LYS A 459 15.69 -4.27 -16.66
C LYS A 459 15.07 -5.30 -15.70
N PHE A 460 15.21 -5.08 -14.39
CA PHE A 460 14.59 -5.96 -13.39
C PHE A 460 13.06 -5.84 -13.38
N GLN A 461 12.53 -4.66 -13.59
CA GLN A 461 11.08 -4.40 -13.67
C GLN A 461 10.45 -4.93 -14.97
N ASP A 462 11.24 -5.11 -16.01
CA ASP A 462 10.81 -5.69 -17.26
C ASP A 462 10.44 -7.18 -17.06
N ASN A 463 9.17 -7.50 -17.27
CA ASN A 463 8.65 -8.84 -17.04
C ASN A 463 9.09 -9.86 -18.12
N ASP A 464 9.56 -9.37 -19.27
CA ASP A 464 10.04 -10.20 -20.39
C ASP A 464 11.52 -10.58 -20.21
N LYS A 465 12.18 -10.07 -19.16
CA LYS A 465 13.58 -10.33 -18.85
C LYS A 465 13.74 -11.09 -17.55
N ASP A 466 14.43 -12.22 -17.60
CA ASP A 466 14.77 -13.01 -16.41
C ASP A 466 15.95 -12.38 -15.63
N ILE A 467 16.86 -11.68 -16.32
CA ILE A 467 18.09 -11.09 -15.76
C ILE A 467 17.98 -9.55 -15.77
N PRO A 468 18.29 -8.88 -14.67
CA PRO A 468 18.68 -9.41 -13.36
C PRO A 468 17.54 -10.16 -12.66
N THR A 469 17.89 -11.28 -11.98
CA THR A 469 16.92 -12.05 -11.19
C THR A 469 16.87 -11.57 -9.74
N ILE A 470 18.03 -11.22 -9.18
CA ILE A 470 18.15 -10.75 -7.79
C ILE A 470 18.68 -9.32 -7.77
N ILE A 471 18.07 -8.49 -6.94
CA ILE A 471 18.58 -7.16 -6.60
C ILE A 471 18.88 -7.11 -5.11
N THR A 472 20.11 -6.64 -4.76
CA THR A 472 20.44 -6.23 -3.39
C THR A 472 20.34 -4.72 -3.26
N SER A 473 19.72 -4.24 -2.18
CA SER A 473 19.55 -2.81 -1.94
C SER A 473 19.52 -2.51 -0.44
N SER A 474 19.75 -1.25 -0.09
CA SER A 474 19.54 -0.78 1.28
C SER A 474 18.17 -0.08 1.41
N GLN A 475 18.13 1.25 1.31
CA GLN A 475 16.90 2.03 1.47
C GLN A 475 16.23 2.43 0.14
N MET A 476 16.97 2.42 -0.98
CA MET A 476 16.51 2.99 -2.26
C MET A 476 15.24 2.31 -2.79
N LEU A 477 15.11 1.00 -2.60
CA LEU A 477 14.01 0.20 -3.15
C LEU A 477 12.81 0.04 -2.20
N THR A 478 12.83 0.66 -1.03
CA THR A 478 11.66 0.67 -0.14
C THR A 478 10.45 1.36 -0.78
N THR A 479 10.70 2.30 -1.71
CA THR A 479 9.67 3.00 -2.50
C THR A 479 10.06 3.02 -3.98
N GLY A 480 9.08 3.19 -4.89
CA GLY A 480 9.33 3.45 -6.31
C GLY A 480 9.63 2.24 -7.21
N VAL A 481 9.63 1.01 -6.71
CA VAL A 481 9.79 -0.19 -7.55
C VAL A 481 8.44 -0.71 -8.02
N ASP A 482 8.25 -0.85 -9.32
CA ASP A 482 7.06 -1.46 -9.93
C ASP A 482 7.39 -2.79 -10.63
N ALA A 483 8.01 -3.71 -9.93
CA ALA A 483 8.25 -5.06 -10.43
C ALA A 483 7.10 -5.99 -10.04
N ARG A 484 6.19 -6.29 -10.97
CA ARG A 484 4.99 -7.10 -10.70
C ARG A 484 5.33 -8.55 -10.37
N ASN A 485 6.37 -9.09 -10.99
CA ASN A 485 6.79 -10.49 -10.84
C ASN A 485 7.78 -10.73 -9.69
N VAL A 486 7.85 -9.87 -8.69
CA VAL A 486 8.65 -10.14 -7.48
C VAL A 486 8.00 -11.26 -6.69
N ARG A 487 8.72 -12.37 -6.52
CA ARG A 487 8.25 -13.56 -5.82
C ARG A 487 8.87 -13.76 -4.45
N ASN A 488 10.02 -13.13 -4.21
CA ASN A 488 10.69 -13.20 -2.91
C ASN A 488 11.13 -11.81 -2.46
N VAL A 489 10.86 -11.51 -1.20
CA VAL A 489 11.32 -10.32 -0.49
C VAL A 489 12.15 -10.79 0.69
N VAL A 490 13.45 -10.55 0.66
CA VAL A 490 14.39 -10.99 1.69
C VAL A 490 14.72 -9.84 2.62
N LEU A 491 14.59 -10.06 3.92
CA LEU A 491 14.86 -9.10 4.97
C LEU A 491 16.14 -9.50 5.72
N ASP A 492 17.27 -8.91 5.36
CA ASP A 492 18.52 -8.99 6.14
C ASP A 492 18.96 -7.59 6.57
N ARG A 493 18.00 -6.88 7.15
CA ARG A 493 18.20 -5.57 7.77
C ARG A 493 17.27 -5.39 8.96
N THR A 494 17.66 -4.51 9.86
CA THR A 494 16.79 -4.04 10.92
C THR A 494 15.71 -3.12 10.34
N ILE A 495 14.46 -3.35 10.70
CA ILE A 495 13.34 -2.50 10.31
C ILE A 495 12.91 -1.70 11.54
N GLY A 496 12.88 -0.38 11.42
CA GLY A 496 12.63 0.52 12.54
C GLY A 496 11.16 0.88 12.74
N SER A 497 10.28 0.63 11.75
CA SER A 497 8.87 1.01 11.84
C SER A 497 7.95 0.09 11.05
N MET A 498 6.67 0.05 11.46
CA MET A 498 5.60 -0.63 10.72
C MET A 498 5.44 -0.06 9.32
N VAL A 499 5.58 1.24 9.17
CA VAL A 499 5.52 1.95 7.88
C VAL A 499 6.56 1.40 6.91
N GLU A 500 7.81 1.30 7.35
CA GLU A 500 8.92 0.77 6.55
C GLU A 500 8.65 -0.69 6.18
N PHE A 501 8.20 -1.50 7.14
CA PHE A 501 7.85 -2.90 6.92
C PHE A 501 6.78 -3.06 5.84
N LYS A 502 5.65 -2.33 5.95
CA LYS A 502 4.56 -2.37 4.96
C LYS A 502 5.01 -1.94 3.56
N GLN A 503 5.90 -0.96 3.46
CA GLN A 503 6.46 -0.52 2.18
C GLN A 503 7.35 -1.59 1.53
N ILE A 504 8.19 -2.24 2.31
CA ILE A 504 9.07 -3.32 1.85
C ILE A 504 8.23 -4.51 1.39
N VAL A 505 7.31 -4.97 2.22
CA VAL A 505 6.41 -6.10 1.91
C VAL A 505 5.55 -5.79 0.69
N GLY A 506 5.10 -4.55 0.57
CA GLY A 506 4.35 -4.05 -0.58
C GLY A 506 5.04 -4.20 -1.94
N ARG A 507 6.36 -4.48 -1.98
CA ARG A 507 7.07 -4.80 -3.24
C ARG A 507 6.67 -6.15 -3.81
N GLY A 508 6.25 -7.10 -2.96
CA GLY A 508 5.79 -8.42 -3.36
C GLY A 508 4.28 -8.53 -3.64
N THR A 509 3.47 -7.56 -3.23
CA THR A 509 2.00 -7.70 -3.24
C THR A 509 1.33 -7.59 -4.62
N ARG A 510 2.05 -7.14 -5.64
CA ARG A 510 1.44 -6.96 -6.98
C ARG A 510 1.04 -8.28 -7.61
N VAL A 511 -0.13 -8.29 -8.24
CA VAL A 511 -0.64 -9.46 -8.95
C VAL A 511 0.11 -9.65 -10.26
N PHE A 512 0.48 -10.90 -10.53
CA PHE A 512 1.09 -11.32 -11.78
C PHE A 512 0.60 -12.73 -12.15
N ASP A 513 0.59 -13.08 -13.43
CA ASP A 513 0.18 -14.41 -13.89
C ASP A 513 1.12 -15.49 -13.35
N GLY A 514 0.55 -16.60 -12.89
CA GLY A 514 1.31 -17.68 -12.27
C GLY A 514 1.96 -17.33 -10.94
N LYS A 515 1.56 -16.22 -10.30
CA LYS A 515 2.00 -15.82 -8.97
C LYS A 515 0.84 -15.92 -7.99
N ASP A 516 0.74 -17.05 -7.28
CA ASP A 516 -0.33 -17.30 -6.31
C ASP A 516 -0.03 -16.63 -4.96
N TYR A 517 1.24 -16.55 -4.60
CA TYR A 517 1.76 -15.89 -3.39
C TYR A 517 3.17 -15.36 -3.68
N PHE A 518 3.68 -14.57 -2.75
CA PHE A 518 5.11 -14.27 -2.66
C PHE A 518 5.65 -14.67 -1.28
N THR A 519 6.96 -14.81 -1.17
CA THR A 519 7.61 -15.24 0.07
C THR A 519 8.40 -14.09 0.70
N ILE A 520 8.18 -13.85 1.99
CA ILE A 520 9.04 -13.01 2.81
C ILE A 520 10.04 -13.95 3.49
N VAL A 521 11.34 -13.77 3.21
CA VAL A 521 12.43 -14.53 3.88
C VAL A 521 13.08 -13.60 4.90
N ASP A 522 12.89 -13.88 6.18
CA ASP A 522 13.25 -12.99 7.27
C ASP A 522 14.42 -13.56 8.09
N PHE A 523 15.57 -12.86 8.05
CA PHE A 523 16.80 -13.19 8.78
C PHE A 523 17.01 -12.33 10.04
N ARG A 524 16.12 -11.38 10.31
CA ARG A 524 16.26 -10.40 11.41
C ARG A 524 15.09 -10.41 12.38
N GLY A 525 14.11 -11.30 12.19
CA GLY A 525 12.93 -11.37 13.04
C GLY A 525 11.97 -10.19 12.88
N ALA A 526 12.09 -9.39 11.82
CA ALA A 526 11.25 -8.22 11.57
C ALA A 526 9.76 -8.56 11.53
N THR A 527 9.41 -9.75 11.03
CA THR A 527 8.03 -10.23 10.99
C THR A 527 7.44 -10.56 12.37
N ASN A 528 8.26 -10.66 13.43
CA ASN A 528 7.77 -10.82 14.81
C ASN A 528 7.39 -9.48 15.43
N ASN A 529 8.13 -8.42 15.07
CA ASN A 529 8.05 -7.12 15.75
C ASN A 529 6.89 -6.28 15.22
N PHE A 530 6.37 -6.60 14.03
CA PHE A 530 5.37 -5.79 13.34
C PHE A 530 4.06 -6.54 13.12
N TYR A 531 3.50 -7.13 14.21
CA TYR A 531 2.14 -7.62 14.22
C TYR A 531 1.18 -6.43 14.05
N ASP A 532 0.28 -6.56 13.09
CA ASP A 532 -0.73 -5.56 12.79
C ASP A 532 -2.05 -6.27 12.53
N GLU A 533 -3.04 -6.02 13.39
CA GLU A 533 -4.34 -6.68 13.34
C GLU A 533 -5.06 -6.50 11.98
N GLU A 534 -4.84 -5.36 11.32
CA GLU A 534 -5.33 -5.12 9.95
C GLU A 534 -4.61 -5.98 8.90
N TRP A 535 -3.38 -6.43 9.21
CA TRP A 535 -2.59 -7.30 8.35
C TRP A 535 -2.81 -8.77 8.65
N ASP A 536 -2.78 -9.14 9.94
CA ASP A 536 -2.73 -10.52 10.42
C ASP A 536 -4.12 -11.04 10.81
N GLY A 537 -5.12 -10.18 10.93
CA GLY A 537 -6.45 -10.49 11.43
C GLY A 537 -6.53 -10.53 12.96
N GLU A 538 -7.72 -10.72 13.52
CA GLU A 538 -7.91 -10.89 14.97
C GLU A 538 -7.29 -12.22 15.44
N PRO A 539 -6.58 -12.24 16.58
CA PRO A 539 -6.08 -13.46 17.15
C PRO A 539 -7.26 -14.34 17.61
N GLU A 540 -7.35 -15.55 17.10
CA GLU A 540 -8.32 -16.53 17.63
C GLU A 540 -8.04 -16.81 19.11
N ALA A 541 -9.11 -17.00 19.89
CA ALA A 541 -9.00 -17.40 21.27
C ALA A 541 -8.26 -18.76 21.36
N PRO A 542 -7.34 -18.95 22.34
CA PRO A 542 -6.63 -20.20 22.51
C PRO A 542 -7.59 -21.34 22.81
N GLU A 543 -7.41 -22.48 22.15
CA GLU A 543 -8.12 -23.71 22.52
C GLU A 543 -7.85 -24.09 24.00
N PRO A 544 -8.86 -24.57 24.74
CA PRO A 544 -8.65 -24.97 26.12
C PRO A 544 -7.74 -26.21 26.16
N GLY A 545 -6.49 -26.08 26.58
CA GLY A 545 -5.57 -27.17 26.83
C GLY A 545 -4.15 -27.05 26.30
N GLY A 546 -3.83 -26.04 25.53
CA GLY A 546 -2.45 -25.80 25.09
C GLY A 546 -1.64 -25.04 26.14
N THR A 547 -0.56 -25.61 26.65
CA THR A 547 0.44 -24.90 27.44
C THR A 547 1.07 -23.84 26.57
N ARG A 548 0.75 -22.56 26.84
CA ARG A 548 1.42 -21.41 26.26
C ARG A 548 2.87 -21.38 26.77
N GLU A 549 3.83 -21.47 25.87
CA GLU A 549 5.07 -20.73 26.13
C GLU A 549 4.73 -19.24 26.18
N PRO A 550 5.24 -18.48 27.18
CA PRO A 550 4.95 -17.07 27.29
C PRO A 550 5.43 -16.38 26.00
N THR A 551 4.50 -15.79 25.27
CA THR A 551 4.83 -14.80 24.23
C THR A 551 5.67 -13.73 24.93
N PRO A 552 6.87 -13.40 24.44
CA PRO A 552 7.58 -12.23 24.95
C PRO A 552 6.61 -11.03 24.84
N PRO A 553 6.61 -10.14 25.84
CA PRO A 553 5.76 -8.97 25.79
C PRO A 553 6.04 -8.22 24.48
N PRO A 554 5.01 -7.59 23.87
CA PRO A 554 5.23 -6.77 22.70
C PRO A 554 6.37 -5.80 23.01
N TYR A 555 7.42 -5.85 22.19
CA TYR A 555 8.53 -4.91 22.27
C TYR A 555 7.93 -3.52 22.08
N THR A 556 7.82 -2.79 23.16
CA THR A 556 7.70 -1.34 23.13
C THR A 556 9.12 -0.86 22.86
N PRO A 557 9.42 -0.25 21.71
CA PRO A 557 10.68 0.43 21.53
C PRO A 557 10.79 1.44 22.67
N GLU A 558 11.77 1.30 23.55
CA GLU A 558 12.11 2.41 24.41
C GLU A 558 12.37 3.60 23.48
N PRO A 559 11.72 4.77 23.74
CA PRO A 559 12.07 5.96 23.01
C PRO A 559 13.59 6.10 23.16
N PRO A 560 14.33 6.43 22.08
CA PRO A 560 15.74 6.70 22.22
C PRO A 560 15.87 7.70 23.36
N GLU A 561 16.67 7.35 24.37
CA GLU A 561 16.94 8.27 25.49
C GLU A 561 17.26 9.62 24.88
N GLY A 562 16.45 10.62 25.26
CA GLY A 562 16.51 11.96 24.73
C GLY A 562 17.90 12.54 24.89
N GLY A 563 18.66 12.45 23.83
CA GLY A 563 19.79 13.30 23.62
C GLY A 563 19.33 14.44 22.73
N ASP A 564 19.05 15.59 23.32
CA ASP A 564 19.07 16.89 22.64
C ASP A 564 20.49 17.14 22.13
N GLY A 565 20.86 16.42 21.08
CA GLY A 565 22.07 16.66 20.31
C GLY A 565 21.69 16.71 18.84
N PRO A 566 22.23 17.64 18.04
CA PRO A 566 22.00 17.64 16.61
C PRO A 566 22.36 16.27 16.06
N GLU A 567 21.52 15.74 15.14
CA GLU A 567 21.88 14.55 14.37
C GLU A 567 23.29 14.77 13.78
N PRO A 568 24.19 13.79 13.93
CA PRO A 568 25.50 13.91 13.31
C PRO A 568 25.28 14.03 11.79
N GLU A 569 25.86 15.08 11.21
CA GLU A 569 26.02 15.25 9.77
C GLU A 569 26.37 13.92 9.11
N PRO A 570 26.02 13.67 7.83
CA PRO A 570 26.50 12.53 7.06
C PRO A 570 28.00 12.71 6.80
N GLY A 571 28.79 12.55 7.81
CA GLY A 571 30.23 12.76 7.81
C GLY A 571 30.86 11.92 8.89
N GLU A 572 31.69 11.01 8.45
CA GLU A 572 32.56 10.03 9.08
C GLU A 572 31.86 8.72 9.48
N PRO A 573 32.25 7.62 8.81
CA PRO A 573 31.82 6.28 9.23
C PRO A 573 32.33 6.04 10.65
N ARG A 574 31.42 5.86 11.62
CA ARG A 574 31.81 5.38 12.94
C ARG A 574 32.63 4.10 12.74
N PRO A 575 33.78 3.94 13.42
CA PRO A 575 34.59 2.74 13.29
C PRO A 575 33.71 1.53 13.64
N ARG A 576 33.40 0.70 12.66
CA ARG A 576 32.65 -0.53 12.85
C ARG A 576 33.63 -1.62 13.19
N LEU A 577 33.30 -2.42 14.19
CA LEU A 577 34.09 -3.60 14.50
C LEU A 577 33.99 -4.60 13.34
N LYS A 578 35.11 -4.96 12.71
CA LYS A 578 35.13 -6.04 11.73
C LYS A 578 35.85 -7.24 12.32
N VAL A 579 35.14 -8.38 12.34
CA VAL A 579 35.60 -9.61 12.94
C VAL A 579 35.62 -10.73 11.90
N LYS A 580 36.69 -11.52 11.94
CA LYS A 580 36.83 -12.78 11.23
C LYS A 580 36.67 -13.91 12.23
N LEU A 581 35.70 -14.79 12.00
CA LEU A 581 35.44 -15.91 12.88
C LEU A 581 36.52 -16.97 12.83
N GLY A 582 36.82 -17.61 13.98
CA GLY A 582 37.78 -18.68 14.08
C GLY A 582 37.43 -19.86 13.19
N LYS A 583 38.44 -20.51 12.60
CA LYS A 583 38.29 -21.61 11.62
C LYS A 583 37.51 -22.81 12.12
N ASN A 584 37.38 -22.99 13.43
CA ASN A 584 36.68 -24.11 14.06
C ASN A 584 35.20 -23.78 14.41
N ARG A 585 34.69 -22.61 14.07
CA ARG A 585 33.28 -22.28 14.25
C ARG A 585 32.46 -22.92 13.15
N GLU A 586 31.56 -23.81 13.54
CA GLU A 586 30.55 -24.36 12.65
C GLU A 586 29.46 -23.30 12.40
N LEU A 587 29.25 -22.94 11.14
CA LEU A 587 28.24 -21.99 10.72
C LEU A 587 27.06 -22.74 10.10
N LYS A 588 25.88 -22.59 10.70
CA LYS A 588 24.69 -23.30 10.23
C LYS A 588 23.40 -22.53 10.44
N VAL A 589 22.45 -22.80 9.57
CA VAL A 589 21.05 -22.48 9.80
C VAL A 589 20.52 -23.44 10.87
N ILE A 590 19.95 -22.91 11.95
CA ILE A 590 19.43 -23.72 13.07
C ILE A 590 17.99 -24.14 12.77
N ASP A 591 17.19 -23.21 12.26
CA ASP A 591 15.76 -23.39 12.06
C ASP A 591 15.27 -22.63 10.84
N ILE A 592 14.28 -23.22 10.14
CA ILE A 592 13.54 -22.55 9.06
C ILE A 592 12.06 -22.77 9.35
N GLU A 593 11.42 -21.76 9.90
CA GLU A 593 9.99 -21.77 10.15
C GLU A 593 9.27 -21.17 8.94
N THR A 594 8.39 -21.95 8.31
CA THR A 594 7.50 -21.45 7.25
C THR A 594 6.12 -21.23 7.83
N ARG A 595 5.63 -20.00 7.77
CA ARG A 595 4.27 -19.65 8.16
C ARG A 595 3.42 -19.39 6.93
N TYR A 596 2.30 -20.08 6.86
CA TYR A 596 1.23 -19.83 5.91
C TYR A 596 0.21 -18.91 6.57
N ILE A 597 -0.49 -18.12 5.79
CA ILE A 597 -1.48 -17.19 6.31
C ILE A 597 -2.83 -17.62 5.76
N ASP A 598 -3.84 -17.75 6.62
CA ASP A 598 -5.20 -18.14 6.23
C ASP A 598 -5.97 -16.97 5.57
N GLU A 599 -7.22 -17.21 5.23
CA GLU A 599 -8.12 -16.23 4.62
C GLU A 599 -8.39 -15.00 5.50
N ASN A 600 -8.14 -15.12 6.81
CA ASN A 600 -8.31 -14.04 7.79
C ASN A 600 -6.97 -13.35 8.15
N GLY A 601 -5.85 -13.74 7.48
CA GLY A 601 -4.52 -13.21 7.77
C GLY A 601 -3.79 -13.91 8.91
N LYS A 602 -4.37 -15.01 9.48
CA LYS A 602 -3.78 -15.74 10.60
C LYS A 602 -2.64 -16.64 10.10
N PRO A 603 -1.48 -16.65 10.77
CA PRO A 603 -0.43 -17.62 10.49
C PRO A 603 -0.91 -19.05 10.72
N LEU A 604 -0.71 -19.91 9.73
CA LEU A 604 -0.99 -21.35 9.80
C LEU A 604 0.32 -22.12 9.86
N THR A 605 0.32 -23.23 10.59
CA THR A 605 1.35 -24.26 10.44
C THR A 605 1.18 -24.97 9.09
N ILE A 606 2.23 -25.65 8.61
CA ILE A 606 2.16 -26.48 7.39
C ILE A 606 1.03 -27.51 7.52
N GLN A 607 0.86 -28.10 8.70
CA GLN A 607 -0.15 -29.11 8.95
C GLN A 607 -1.57 -28.54 8.86
N GLU A 608 -1.84 -27.42 9.50
CA GLU A 608 -3.13 -26.70 9.39
C GLU A 608 -3.43 -26.27 7.96
N PHE A 609 -2.41 -25.83 7.22
CA PHE A 609 -2.57 -25.46 5.81
C PHE A 609 -2.95 -26.69 4.96
N VAL A 610 -2.29 -27.82 5.14
CA VAL A 610 -2.58 -29.07 4.42
C VAL A 610 -3.95 -29.64 4.80
N GLU A 611 -4.31 -29.63 6.08
CA GLU A 611 -5.62 -30.08 6.56
C GLU A 611 -6.76 -29.25 5.98
N ARG A 612 -6.62 -27.92 5.91
CA ARG A 612 -7.61 -27.03 5.27
C ARG A 612 -7.68 -27.24 3.76
N LEU A 613 -6.56 -27.51 3.12
CA LEU A 613 -6.53 -27.83 1.69
C LEU A 613 -7.28 -29.14 1.38
N ILE A 614 -7.13 -30.16 2.24
CA ILE A 614 -7.86 -31.43 2.14
C ILE A 614 -9.35 -31.27 2.42
N GLN A 615 -9.74 -30.38 3.33
CA GLN A 615 -11.16 -30.11 3.62
C GLN A 615 -11.88 -29.32 2.52
N GLN A 616 -11.14 -28.69 1.63
CA GLN A 616 -11.67 -27.89 0.51
C GLN A 616 -11.72 -28.68 -0.82
N LEU A 617 -11.11 -29.85 -0.86
CA LEU A 617 -11.21 -30.83 -1.95
C LEU A 617 -12.40 -31.78 -1.74
#